data_a91052900f6191abba3876ee46232ecf
#
_entry.id   a91052900f6191abba3876ee46232ecf
#
_cell.length_a   1.000
_cell.length_b   1.000
_cell.length_c   1.000
_cell.angle_alpha   90.00
_cell.angle_beta   90.00
_cell.angle_gamma   90.00
#
_symmetry.space_group_name_H-M   'P 1'
#
loop_
_entity.id
_entity.type
_entity.pdbx_description
1 polymer ?
#
loop_
_entity_poly.entity_id
_entity_poly.type
_entity_poly.pdbx_seq_one_letter_code
_entity_poly.pdbx_strand_id
1 'polypeptide(L)' 'MNKYLTSNSVCEMFHITKRTLNRWEEKTPWGIPFPAPAFRSEGGTMKRYLAVDVIEWEQKCYNLEPKQ' A
#
# COMPACT_ATOMS: atom_id res chain seq x y z
N MET A 1 -14.08 6.99 -10.35
CA MET A 1 -12.85 6.29 -9.94
C MET A 1 -12.17 7.04 -8.81
N ASN A 2 -11.77 6.33 -7.80
CA ASN A 2 -11.19 6.96 -6.62
C ASN A 2 -9.73 7.32 -6.86
N LYS A 3 -9.42 8.55 -6.55
CA LYS A 3 -8.04 9.01 -6.64
C LYS A 3 -7.22 8.52 -5.45
N TYR A 4 -7.87 8.31 -4.33
CA TYR A 4 -7.21 7.89 -3.10
C TYR A 4 -7.77 6.58 -2.61
N LEU A 5 -6.92 5.82 -1.93
CA LEU A 5 -7.31 4.57 -1.32
C LEU A 5 -7.14 4.68 0.19
N THR A 6 -8.11 4.17 0.92
CA THR A 6 -7.98 4.12 2.37
C THR A 6 -7.17 2.90 2.76
N SER A 7 -6.77 2.84 4.03
CA SER A 7 -6.07 1.67 4.52
C SER A 7 -6.89 0.41 4.31
N ASN A 8 -8.19 0.51 4.57
CA ASN A 8 -9.08 -0.64 4.37
C ASN A 8 -9.10 -1.07 2.92
N SER A 9 -9.17 -0.10 2.01
CA SER A 9 -9.20 -0.43 0.58
C SER A 9 -7.92 -1.13 0.15
N VAL A 10 -6.78 -0.66 0.64
CA VAL A 10 -5.51 -1.29 0.30
C VAL A 10 -5.47 -2.72 0.84
N CYS A 11 -5.93 -2.91 2.07
CA CYS A 11 -5.94 -4.25 2.65
C CYS A 11 -6.82 -5.19 1.84
N GLU A 12 -7.98 -4.72 1.41
CA GLU A 12 -8.86 -5.55 0.60
C GLU A 12 -8.26 -5.85 -0.75
N MET A 13 -7.61 -4.85 -1.33
CA MET A 13 -7.02 -4.98 -2.65
C MET A 13 -5.95 -6.08 -2.68
N PHE A 14 -5.17 -6.17 -1.62
CA PHE A 14 -4.10 -7.14 -1.54
C PHE A 14 -4.43 -8.33 -0.65
N HIS A 15 -5.63 -8.36 -0.08
CA HIS A 15 -6.05 -9.45 0.81
C HIS A 15 -5.11 -9.60 1.98
N ILE A 16 -4.81 -8.49 2.62
CA ILE A 16 -3.92 -8.50 3.78
C ILE A 16 -4.62 -7.84 4.96
N THR A 17 -4.06 -8.05 6.13
CA THR A 17 -4.55 -7.40 7.34
C THR A 17 -3.87 -6.05 7.51
N LYS A 18 -4.42 -5.22 8.39
CA LYS A 18 -3.81 -3.93 8.68
C LYS A 18 -2.45 -4.10 9.32
N ARG A 19 -2.27 -5.17 10.08
CA ARG A 19 -0.96 -5.45 10.66
C ARG A 19 0.07 -5.66 9.56
N THR A 20 -0.30 -6.41 8.53
CA THR A 20 0.60 -6.64 7.41
C THR A 20 0.89 -5.34 6.67
N LEU A 21 -0.14 -4.51 6.50
CA LEU A 21 0.04 -3.23 5.82
C LEU A 21 1.01 -2.34 6.60
N ASN A 22 0.87 -2.31 7.92
CA ASN A 22 1.79 -1.53 8.75
C ASN A 22 3.21 -2.01 8.59
N ARG A 23 3.39 -3.32 8.51
CA ARG A 23 4.72 -3.89 8.31
C ARG A 23 5.27 -3.50 6.94
N TRP A 24 4.42 -3.49 5.93
CA TRP A 24 4.84 -3.11 4.58
C TRP A 24 5.27 -1.65 4.53
N GLU A 25 4.68 -0.80 5.34
CA GLU A 25 5.08 0.60 5.37
C GLU A 25 6.51 0.74 5.87
N GLU A 26 6.96 -0.20 6.68
CA GLU A 26 8.34 -0.17 7.17
C GLU A 26 9.26 -0.90 6.23
N LYS A 27 8.84 -2.07 5.78
CA LYS A 27 9.67 -2.88 4.92
C LYS A 27 8.82 -3.91 4.21
N THR A 28 8.96 -3.98 2.91
CA THR A 28 8.22 -4.97 2.13
C THR A 28 9.13 -6.14 1.80
N PRO A 29 8.55 -7.33 1.57
CA PRO A 29 9.35 -8.49 1.21
C PRO A 29 9.99 -8.39 -0.17
N TRP A 30 9.54 -7.45 -0.99
CA TRP A 30 10.08 -7.31 -2.34
C TRP A 30 11.24 -6.35 -2.43
N GLY A 31 11.57 -5.68 -1.34
CA GLY A 31 12.66 -4.72 -1.37
C GLY A 31 12.31 -3.37 -1.95
N ILE A 32 11.09 -3.20 -2.40
CA ILE A 32 10.60 -1.92 -2.92
C ILE A 32 9.70 -1.31 -1.85
N PRO A 33 10.06 -0.13 -1.34
CA PRO A 33 9.25 0.45 -0.25
C PRO A 33 7.84 0.75 -0.71
N PHE A 34 6.89 0.48 0.18
CA PHE A 34 5.50 0.80 -0.09
C PHE A 34 5.35 2.32 -0.15
N PRO A 35 4.52 2.82 -1.06
CA PRO A 35 4.39 4.28 -1.19
C PRO A 35 3.86 4.90 0.09
N ALA A 36 4.39 6.07 0.42
CA ALA A 36 3.95 6.80 1.59
C ALA A 36 2.53 7.30 1.38
N PRO A 37 1.74 7.38 2.45
CA PRO A 37 0.38 7.90 2.31
C PRO A 37 0.39 9.37 1.89
N ALA A 38 -0.53 9.71 1.00
CA ALA A 38 -0.69 11.09 0.58
C ALA A 38 -1.18 11.94 1.75
N PHE A 39 -2.06 11.36 2.56
CA PHE A 39 -2.57 12.02 3.76
C PHE A 39 -2.33 11.10 4.94
N ARG A 40 -1.70 11.64 5.95
CA ARG A 40 -1.45 10.88 7.15
C ARG A 40 -2.65 10.92 8.06
N SER A 41 -2.72 9.93 8.91
CA SER A 41 -3.75 9.87 9.92
C SER A 41 -3.52 10.99 10.94
N GLU A 42 -4.49 11.87 11.10
CA GLU A 42 -4.40 12.97 12.03
C GLU A 42 -5.78 13.24 12.59
N GLY A 43 -5.87 13.38 13.91
CA GLY A 43 -7.12 13.75 14.52
C GLY A 43 -8.24 12.80 14.17
N GLY A 44 -7.95 11.54 14.05
CA GLY A 44 -8.95 10.54 13.75
C GLY A 44 -9.17 10.29 12.28
N THR A 45 -8.48 11.03 11.43
CA THR A 45 -8.60 10.82 9.98
C THR A 45 -7.80 9.61 9.55
N MET A 46 -8.35 8.80 8.69
CA MET A 46 -7.66 7.63 8.20
C MET A 46 -6.60 8.02 7.17
N LYS A 47 -5.55 7.21 7.12
CA LYS A 47 -4.54 7.39 6.10
C LYS A 47 -5.15 7.18 4.72
N ARG A 48 -4.68 7.95 3.77
CA ARG A 48 -5.12 7.80 2.39
C ARG A 48 -3.91 7.73 1.49
N TYR A 49 -3.91 6.76 0.63
CA TYR A 49 -2.81 6.53 -0.31
C TYR A 49 -3.26 6.95 -1.69
N LEU A 50 -2.33 7.47 -2.47
CA LEU A 50 -2.63 7.81 -3.85
C LEU A 50 -2.79 6.52 -4.64
N ALA A 51 -3.94 6.35 -5.28
CA ALA A 51 -4.22 5.11 -5.99
C ALA A 51 -3.17 4.79 -7.04
N VAL A 52 -2.74 5.81 -7.77
CA VAL A 52 -1.74 5.60 -8.82
C VAL A 52 -0.42 5.11 -8.23
N ASP A 53 -0.04 5.64 -7.07
CA ASP A 53 1.19 5.21 -6.43
C ASP A 53 1.12 3.74 -6.03
N VAL A 54 -0.02 3.33 -5.48
CA VAL A 54 -0.19 1.95 -5.04
C VAL A 54 -0.16 1.01 -6.24
N ILE A 55 -0.82 1.39 -7.31
CA ILE A 55 -0.87 0.56 -8.50
C ILE A 55 0.53 0.43 -9.11
N GLU A 56 1.28 1.51 -9.17
CA GLU A 56 2.63 1.45 -9.70
C GLU A 56 3.52 0.58 -8.84
N TRP A 57 3.37 0.70 -7.51
CA TRP A 57 4.14 -0.14 -6.61
C TRP A 57 3.81 -1.60 -6.83
N GLU A 58 2.54 -1.91 -6.99
CA GLU A 58 2.13 -3.29 -7.23
C GLU A 58 2.76 -3.85 -8.50
N GLN A 59 2.78 -3.04 -9.55
CA GLN A 59 3.37 -3.49 -10.81
C GLN A 59 4.86 -3.71 -10.68
N LYS A 60 5.54 -2.86 -9.94
CA LYS A 60 6.97 -3.03 -9.72
C LYS A 60 7.25 -4.32 -8.98
N CYS A 61 6.46 -4.60 -7.95
CA CYS A 61 6.62 -5.82 -7.18
C CYS A 61 6.30 -7.04 -8.03
N TYR A 62 5.30 -6.92 -8.86
CA TYR A 62 4.90 -8.01 -9.72
C TYR A 62 6.01 -8.37 -10.71
N ASN A 63 6.65 -7.34 -11.26
CA ASN A 63 7.74 -7.56 -12.21
C ASN A 63 8.97 -8.15 -11.55
N LEU A 64 9.18 -7.85 -10.29
CA LEU A 64 10.33 -8.33 -9.55
C LEU A 64 10.03 -9.61 -8.78
N GLU A 65 8.82 -10.10 -8.89
CA GLU A 65 8.44 -11.27 -8.13
C GLU A 65 9.34 -12.44 -8.47
N PRO A 66 9.90 -13.09 -7.46
CA PRO A 66 10.78 -14.23 -7.73
C PRO A 66 10.00 -15.41 -8.30
N LYS A 67 10.68 -16.19 -9.07
CA LYS A 67 10.08 -17.41 -9.61
C LYS A 67 9.80 -18.39 -8.51
N GLN A 68 8.61 -18.91 -8.51
CA GLN A 68 8.21 -19.88 -7.50
C GLN A 68 8.47 -21.30 -7.95
#